data_993e14e88e3e0e35e0f83228392a1baf
#
_entry.id   993e14e88e3e0e35e0f83228392a1baf
#
_cell.length_a   1.000
_cell.length_b   1.000
_cell.length_c   1.000
_cell.angle_alpha   90.00
_cell.angle_beta   90.00
_cell.angle_gamma   90.00
#
_symmetry.space_group_name_H-M   'P 1'
#
loop_
_entity.id
_entity.type
_entity.pdbx_description
1 polymer ?
#
loop_
_entity_poly.entity_id
_entity_poly.type
_entity_poly.pdbx_seq_one_letter_code
_entity_poly.pdbx_strand_id
1 'polypeptide(L)'
;GLTKSPAMLVRLDSLAQKAEGYKLTKRTTTVLNILKDLNQTLHEGDAAYYRIPTNPEEVAQLLLLYENAGGSEAEYWIDYDYRRLRLMVEISSFDSGEVERELNDIAANAARLFPEASVTTVGSIPQFTVMMQYVARGQMVSFAISLLIIGILMMLVFGSVRIGLIGLIPNITPALVVGGLMGWLGYPLDMMTATIMPMILGLAVDDTIHFINHGHLEFDRRGNYRDAILRSFRTIGTPIILTSVVICANFAIYMTSEGLSFIHMGLLSVAGIVSALVADLCVTPAL
;
A
#
# COMPACT_ATOMS: atom_id res chain seq x y z
N GLY A 1 -34.53 20.91 -9.63
CA GLY A 1 -33.27 20.47 -10.19
C GLY A 1 -33.36 19.02 -10.69
N LEU A 2 -32.44 18.59 -11.52
CA LEU A 2 -32.40 17.24 -12.08
C LEU A 2 -32.32 16.14 -11.01
N THR A 3 -31.76 16.45 -9.85
CA THR A 3 -31.60 15.52 -8.71
C THR A 3 -32.92 15.10 -8.02
N LYS A 4 -34.01 15.83 -8.24
CA LYS A 4 -35.34 15.46 -7.76
C LYS A 4 -36.13 14.59 -8.77
N SER A 5 -35.55 14.33 -9.94
CA SER A 5 -36.20 13.48 -10.95
C SER A 5 -36.21 12.02 -10.49
N PRO A 6 -37.37 11.35 -10.43
CA PRO A 6 -37.44 9.93 -10.10
C PRO A 6 -36.55 9.06 -10.99
N ALA A 7 -36.43 9.39 -12.27
CA ALA A 7 -35.56 8.66 -13.21
C ALA A 7 -34.06 8.74 -12.81
N MET A 8 -33.62 9.89 -12.29
CA MET A 8 -32.27 10.09 -11.78
C MET A 8 -32.05 9.28 -10.50
N LEU A 9 -33.03 9.33 -9.59
CA LEU A 9 -32.98 8.59 -8.33
C LEU A 9 -33.00 7.07 -8.54
N VAL A 10 -33.75 6.55 -9.51
CA VAL A 10 -33.74 5.14 -9.88
C VAL A 10 -32.37 4.73 -10.44
N ARG A 11 -31.72 5.56 -11.26
CA ARG A 11 -30.35 5.29 -11.73
C ARG A 11 -29.34 5.28 -10.56
N LEU A 12 -29.51 6.20 -9.58
CA LEU A 12 -28.68 6.20 -8.39
C LEU A 12 -28.88 4.94 -7.53
N ASP A 13 -30.12 4.47 -7.40
CA ASP A 13 -30.44 3.21 -6.72
C ASP A 13 -29.78 2.02 -7.41
N SER A 14 -29.85 1.96 -8.73
CA SER A 14 -29.17 0.93 -9.53
C SER A 14 -27.65 0.95 -9.35
N LEU A 15 -27.06 2.14 -9.25
CA LEU A 15 -25.62 2.29 -8.99
C LEU A 15 -25.27 1.81 -7.57
N ALA A 16 -26.07 2.18 -6.58
CA ALA A 16 -25.89 1.79 -5.18
C ALA A 16 -25.99 0.27 -5.02
N GLN A 17 -27.02 -0.36 -5.56
CA GLN A 17 -27.19 -1.81 -5.54
C GLN A 17 -26.03 -2.55 -6.24
N LYS A 18 -25.58 -2.02 -7.39
CA LYS A 18 -24.41 -2.58 -8.06
C LYS A 18 -23.14 -2.45 -7.23
N ALA A 19 -22.95 -1.30 -6.57
CA ALA A 19 -21.82 -1.07 -5.69
C ALA A 19 -21.81 -2.03 -4.49
N GLU A 20 -22.97 -2.40 -3.95
CA GLU A 20 -23.10 -3.39 -2.87
C GLU A 20 -22.74 -4.82 -3.30
N GLY A 21 -22.78 -5.09 -4.59
CA GLY A 21 -22.34 -6.39 -5.14
C GLY A 21 -20.82 -6.59 -5.20
N TYR A 22 -20.00 -5.58 -4.93
CA TYR A 22 -18.57 -5.72 -4.91
C TYR A 22 -18.07 -6.36 -3.62
N LYS A 23 -16.93 -7.06 -3.71
CA LYS A 23 -16.35 -7.86 -2.63
C LYS A 23 -15.97 -7.04 -1.39
N LEU A 24 -15.43 -5.84 -1.61
CA LEU A 24 -14.93 -4.97 -0.54
C LEU A 24 -16.00 -4.02 -0.03
N THR A 25 -17.06 -3.79 -0.77
CA THR A 25 -18.15 -2.90 -0.37
C THR A 25 -18.97 -3.54 0.73
N LYS A 26 -19.01 -2.89 1.89
CA LYS A 26 -19.79 -3.34 3.04
C LYS A 26 -21.22 -2.82 2.99
N ARG A 27 -21.39 -1.57 2.60
CA ARG A 27 -22.66 -0.88 2.54
C ARG A 27 -22.59 0.36 1.65
N THR A 28 -23.69 0.68 1.00
CA THR A 28 -23.88 1.99 0.38
C THR A 28 -24.93 2.82 1.12
N THR A 29 -24.77 4.13 1.10
CA THR A 29 -25.75 5.06 1.68
C THR A 29 -25.91 6.28 0.77
N THR A 30 -27.15 6.68 0.60
CA THR A 30 -27.54 7.82 -0.26
C THR A 30 -28.78 8.52 0.33
N VAL A 31 -29.19 9.62 -0.27
CA VAL A 31 -30.48 10.26 0.04
C VAL A 31 -31.68 9.31 -0.16
N LEU A 32 -31.51 8.26 -0.95
CA LEU A 32 -32.57 7.28 -1.24
C LEU A 32 -32.99 6.48 0.00
N ASN A 33 -32.07 6.20 0.90
CA ASN A 33 -32.37 5.53 2.17
C ASN A 33 -33.38 6.36 2.96
N ILE A 34 -33.12 7.67 3.09
CA ILE A 34 -34.02 8.62 3.76
C ILE A 34 -35.38 8.68 3.06
N LEU A 35 -35.38 8.79 1.73
CA LEU A 35 -36.64 8.88 0.97
C LEU A 35 -37.49 7.61 1.09
N LYS A 36 -36.87 6.42 1.03
CA LYS A 36 -37.57 5.14 1.18
C LYS A 36 -38.14 4.97 2.59
N ASP A 37 -37.36 5.32 3.63
CA ASP A 37 -37.76 5.24 5.03
C ASP A 37 -38.94 6.20 5.32
N LEU A 38 -38.86 7.43 4.82
CA LEU A 38 -39.95 8.42 5.00
C LEU A 38 -41.21 7.99 4.25
N ASN A 39 -41.10 7.51 3.01
CA ASN A 39 -42.22 7.04 2.25
C ASN A 39 -42.94 5.88 2.95
N GLN A 40 -42.18 4.93 3.50
CA GLN A 40 -42.76 3.83 4.29
C GLN A 40 -43.41 4.32 5.55
N THR A 41 -42.75 5.23 6.30
CA THR A 41 -43.28 5.78 7.57
C THR A 41 -44.60 6.52 7.37
N LEU A 42 -44.73 7.32 6.30
CA LEU A 42 -45.95 8.04 5.98
C LEU A 42 -47.13 7.13 5.57
N HIS A 43 -46.79 5.90 5.16
CA HIS A 43 -47.78 4.86 4.85
C HIS A 43 -47.88 3.80 5.96
N GLU A 44 -47.90 4.26 7.22
CA GLU A 44 -48.12 3.43 8.42
C GLU A 44 -47.10 2.28 8.57
N GLY A 45 -45.91 2.38 7.93
CA GLY A 45 -44.85 1.37 8.00
C GLY A 45 -45.04 0.21 7.03
N ASP A 46 -45.96 0.29 6.10
CA ASP A 46 -46.15 -0.77 5.06
C ASP A 46 -44.92 -0.95 4.20
N ALA A 47 -44.38 -2.18 4.18
CA ALA A 47 -43.18 -2.54 3.42
C ALA A 47 -43.33 -2.32 1.89
N ALA A 48 -44.54 -2.32 1.37
CA ALA A 48 -44.80 -2.02 -0.04
C ALA A 48 -44.40 -0.60 -0.45
N TYR A 49 -44.31 0.31 0.53
CA TYR A 49 -43.91 1.70 0.33
C TYR A 49 -42.43 1.97 0.62
N TYR A 50 -41.63 0.98 0.96
CA TYR A 50 -40.18 1.10 0.98
C TYR A 50 -39.60 1.18 -0.42
N ARG A 51 -39.91 2.25 -1.12
CA ARG A 51 -39.55 2.48 -2.53
C ARG A 51 -39.42 3.98 -2.82
N ILE A 52 -38.74 4.29 -3.93
CA ILE A 52 -38.64 5.66 -4.43
C ILE A 52 -40.02 6.05 -5.00
N PRO A 53 -40.60 7.20 -4.61
CA PRO A 53 -41.82 7.71 -5.23
C PRO A 53 -41.66 7.92 -6.72
N THR A 54 -42.71 7.64 -7.49
CA THR A 54 -42.72 7.80 -8.94
C THR A 54 -43.00 9.24 -9.38
N ASN A 55 -43.58 10.04 -8.49
CA ASN A 55 -43.93 11.43 -8.74
C ASN A 55 -42.84 12.38 -8.23
N PRO A 56 -42.29 13.31 -9.05
CA PRO A 56 -41.30 14.31 -8.62
C PRO A 56 -41.81 15.22 -7.49
N GLU A 57 -43.13 15.48 -7.43
CA GLU A 57 -43.73 16.30 -6.41
C GLU A 57 -43.70 15.61 -5.05
N GLU A 58 -43.97 14.31 -4.98
CA GLU A 58 -43.84 13.51 -3.76
C GLU A 58 -42.40 13.49 -3.25
N VAL A 59 -41.42 13.31 -4.14
CA VAL A 59 -40.00 13.38 -3.78
C VAL A 59 -39.66 14.73 -3.17
N ALA A 60 -40.15 15.83 -3.76
CA ALA A 60 -39.90 17.17 -3.27
C ALA A 60 -40.57 17.42 -1.91
N GLN A 61 -41.77 16.89 -1.69
CA GLN A 61 -42.46 16.96 -0.42
C GLN A 61 -41.77 16.17 0.69
N LEU A 62 -41.29 14.97 0.40
CA LEU A 62 -40.55 14.15 1.36
C LEU A 62 -39.25 14.83 1.79
N LEU A 63 -38.51 15.41 0.85
CA LEU A 63 -37.28 16.16 1.15
C LEU A 63 -37.57 17.37 1.99
N LEU A 64 -38.61 18.16 1.67
CA LEU A 64 -39.03 19.31 2.44
C LEU A 64 -39.50 18.93 3.84
N LEU A 65 -40.22 17.83 4.00
CA LEU A 65 -40.65 17.29 5.27
C LEU A 65 -39.42 16.92 6.13
N TYR A 66 -38.45 16.28 5.54
CA TYR A 66 -37.22 15.91 6.24
C TYR A 66 -36.43 17.14 6.71
N GLU A 67 -36.27 18.15 5.86
CA GLU A 67 -35.59 19.41 6.19
C GLU A 67 -36.34 20.14 7.35
N ASN A 68 -37.66 20.22 7.26
CA ASN A 68 -38.50 20.89 8.30
C ASN A 68 -38.54 20.12 9.62
N ALA A 69 -38.33 18.80 9.60
CA ALA A 69 -38.27 17.97 10.81
C ALA A 69 -36.91 18.07 11.53
N GLY A 70 -35.98 18.95 11.07
CA GLY A 70 -34.65 19.12 11.65
C GLY A 70 -33.61 18.20 11.05
N GLY A 71 -33.90 17.61 9.90
CA GLY A 71 -33.00 16.76 9.14
C GLY A 71 -31.85 17.53 8.44
N SER A 72 -30.98 18.15 9.26
CA SER A 72 -29.77 18.85 8.74
C SER A 72 -28.83 17.96 7.95
N GLU A 73 -28.97 16.65 8.08
CA GLU A 73 -28.17 15.66 7.34
C GLU A 73 -28.53 15.56 5.85
N ALA A 74 -29.69 16.12 5.43
CA ALA A 74 -30.05 16.12 4.00
C ALA A 74 -28.98 16.83 3.14
N GLU A 75 -28.39 17.91 3.65
CA GLU A 75 -27.32 18.65 2.96
C GLU A 75 -26.06 17.80 2.73
N TYR A 76 -25.85 16.78 3.54
CA TYR A 76 -24.75 15.82 3.36
C TYR A 76 -24.93 14.97 2.11
N TRP A 77 -26.18 14.62 1.75
CA TRP A 77 -26.52 13.72 0.65
C TRP A 77 -26.90 14.45 -0.63
N ILE A 78 -27.50 15.62 -0.52
CA ILE A 78 -27.97 16.46 -1.62
C ILE A 78 -27.68 17.93 -1.31
N ASP A 79 -27.07 18.63 -2.23
CA ASP A 79 -26.73 20.04 -2.04
C ASP A 79 -27.98 20.93 -2.05
N TYR A 80 -27.87 22.11 -1.44
CA TYR A 80 -28.96 23.09 -1.34
C TYR A 80 -29.58 23.51 -2.68
N ASP A 81 -28.72 23.57 -3.72
CA ASP A 81 -29.16 23.90 -5.09
C ASP A 81 -29.77 22.72 -5.83
N TYR A 82 -29.81 21.53 -5.24
CA TYR A 82 -30.27 20.28 -5.85
C TYR A 82 -29.55 19.94 -7.17
N ARG A 83 -28.22 20.12 -7.19
CA ARG A 83 -27.36 19.86 -8.35
C ARG A 83 -26.41 18.71 -8.13
N ARG A 84 -26.17 18.33 -6.87
CA ARG A 84 -25.22 17.27 -6.51
C ARG A 84 -25.93 16.19 -5.71
N LEU A 85 -25.58 14.95 -6.01
CA LEU A 85 -25.99 13.77 -5.23
C LEU A 85 -24.75 13.07 -4.74
N ARG A 86 -24.79 12.55 -3.52
CA ARG A 86 -23.71 11.78 -2.92
C ARG A 86 -24.12 10.33 -2.78
N LEU A 87 -23.25 9.43 -3.25
CA LEU A 87 -23.24 8.02 -2.94
C LEU A 87 -22.04 7.76 -2.03
N MET A 88 -22.29 7.35 -0.80
CA MET A 88 -21.26 6.91 0.12
C MET A 88 -21.11 5.41 0.00
N VAL A 89 -19.88 4.95 -0.16
CA VAL A 89 -19.52 3.53 -0.23
C VAL A 89 -18.60 3.23 0.94
N GLU A 90 -19.05 2.37 1.85
CA GLU A 90 -18.26 1.89 2.97
C GLU A 90 -17.48 0.65 2.56
N ILE A 91 -16.15 0.70 2.68
CA ILE A 91 -15.25 -0.37 2.25
C ILE A 91 -14.69 -1.11 3.45
N SER A 92 -14.62 -2.45 3.38
CA SER A 92 -14.24 -3.35 4.47
C SER A 92 -12.73 -3.65 4.55
N SER A 93 -11.95 -3.26 3.56
CA SER A 93 -10.52 -3.60 3.44
C SER A 93 -9.70 -2.43 2.93
N PHE A 94 -8.40 -2.47 3.22
CA PHE A 94 -7.41 -1.49 2.75
C PHE A 94 -6.44 -2.08 1.71
N ASP A 95 -6.78 -3.20 1.05
CA ASP A 95 -6.00 -3.67 -0.08
C ASP A 95 -6.09 -2.64 -1.22
N SER A 96 -5.01 -1.86 -1.39
CA SER A 96 -5.00 -0.73 -2.31
C SER A 96 -5.28 -1.13 -3.77
N GLY A 97 -4.85 -2.33 -4.18
CA GLY A 97 -5.04 -2.81 -5.54
C GLY A 97 -6.47 -3.28 -5.84
N GLU A 98 -7.13 -3.95 -4.90
CA GLU A 98 -8.55 -4.34 -5.03
C GLU A 98 -9.45 -3.12 -4.88
N VAL A 99 -9.18 -2.27 -3.89
CA VAL A 99 -9.94 -1.02 -3.66
C VAL A 99 -9.91 -0.11 -4.90
N GLU A 100 -8.75 0.08 -5.51
CA GLU A 100 -8.63 0.89 -6.73
C GLU A 100 -9.50 0.34 -7.86
N ARG A 101 -9.46 -0.97 -8.09
CA ARG A 101 -10.27 -1.62 -9.14
C ARG A 101 -11.76 -1.41 -8.90
N GLU A 102 -12.25 -1.66 -7.68
CA GLU A 102 -13.66 -1.46 -7.34
C GLU A 102 -14.09 0.00 -7.47
N LEU A 103 -13.28 0.95 -6.98
CA LEU A 103 -13.58 2.38 -7.09
C LEU A 103 -13.60 2.86 -8.54
N ASN A 104 -12.68 2.39 -9.38
CA ASN A 104 -12.64 2.72 -10.80
C ASN A 104 -13.86 2.13 -11.54
N ASP A 105 -14.27 0.91 -11.20
CA ASP A 105 -15.46 0.29 -11.75
C ASP A 105 -16.75 1.02 -11.34
N ILE A 106 -16.85 1.44 -10.06
CA ILE A 106 -17.98 2.24 -9.58
C ILE A 106 -18.02 3.59 -10.32
N ALA A 107 -16.88 4.26 -10.46
CA ALA A 107 -16.80 5.54 -11.18
C ALA A 107 -17.15 5.39 -12.66
N ALA A 108 -16.67 4.36 -13.33
CA ALA A 108 -16.99 4.06 -14.71
C ALA A 108 -18.49 3.74 -14.91
N ASN A 109 -19.09 2.97 -13.99
CA ASN A 109 -20.53 2.71 -14.01
C ASN A 109 -21.35 3.98 -13.77
N ALA A 110 -20.91 4.82 -12.83
CA ALA A 110 -21.55 6.10 -12.58
C ALA A 110 -21.48 7.02 -13.80
N ALA A 111 -20.33 7.16 -14.44
CA ALA A 111 -20.19 7.96 -15.68
C ALA A 111 -21.08 7.45 -16.82
N ARG A 112 -21.29 6.14 -16.91
CA ARG A 112 -22.18 5.53 -17.91
C ARG A 112 -23.66 5.76 -17.60
N LEU A 113 -24.04 5.69 -16.31
CA LEU A 113 -25.44 5.90 -15.88
C LEU A 113 -25.81 7.38 -15.88
N PHE A 114 -24.84 8.29 -15.72
CA PHE A 114 -25.05 9.73 -15.62
C PHE A 114 -24.17 10.49 -16.62
N PRO A 115 -24.37 10.29 -17.96
CA PRO A 115 -23.56 10.95 -18.99
C PRO A 115 -23.69 12.48 -18.96
N GLU A 116 -24.77 12.99 -18.38
CA GLU A 116 -25.07 14.41 -18.19
C GLU A 116 -24.40 15.02 -16.95
N ALA A 117 -23.78 14.21 -16.07
CA ALA A 117 -23.20 14.65 -14.82
C ALA A 117 -21.68 14.43 -14.76
N SER A 118 -21.00 15.27 -13.99
CA SER A 118 -19.60 15.04 -13.63
C SER A 118 -19.53 14.14 -12.41
N VAL A 119 -18.83 13.02 -12.53
CA VAL A 119 -18.59 12.07 -11.42
C VAL A 119 -17.23 12.35 -10.82
N THR A 120 -17.18 12.53 -9.50
CA THR A 120 -15.94 12.75 -8.75
C THR A 120 -15.91 11.81 -7.55
N THR A 121 -14.86 11.01 -7.44
CA THR A 121 -14.61 10.16 -6.27
C THR A 121 -13.81 10.94 -5.24
N VAL A 122 -14.33 11.05 -4.02
CA VAL A 122 -13.70 11.79 -2.91
C VAL A 122 -13.72 10.94 -1.65
N GLY A 123 -12.81 11.22 -0.73
CA GLY A 123 -12.76 10.55 0.57
C GLY A 123 -11.34 10.11 0.95
N SER A 124 -11.20 9.60 2.17
CA SER A 124 -9.92 9.13 2.70
C SER A 124 -9.38 7.89 1.97
N ILE A 125 -10.25 6.98 1.57
CA ILE A 125 -9.86 5.73 0.89
C ILE A 125 -9.22 6.00 -0.48
N PRO A 126 -9.84 6.75 -1.41
CA PRO A 126 -9.20 7.11 -2.67
C PRO A 126 -7.86 7.84 -2.49
N GLN A 127 -7.79 8.78 -1.53
CA GLN A 127 -6.56 9.51 -1.23
C GLN A 127 -5.46 8.57 -0.72
N PHE A 128 -5.81 7.64 0.19
CA PHE A 128 -4.88 6.64 0.70
C PHE A 128 -4.37 5.72 -0.42
N THR A 129 -5.26 5.27 -1.31
CA THR A 129 -4.90 4.40 -2.45
C THR A 129 -3.89 5.09 -3.37
N VAL A 130 -4.15 6.36 -3.75
CA VAL A 130 -3.24 7.16 -4.57
C VAL A 130 -1.90 7.35 -3.85
N MET A 131 -1.92 7.66 -2.55
CA MET A 131 -0.70 7.82 -1.75
C MET A 131 0.13 6.53 -1.75
N MET A 132 -0.49 5.36 -1.56
CA MET A 132 0.21 4.07 -1.57
C MET A 132 0.86 3.77 -2.93
N GLN A 133 0.21 4.11 -4.04
CA GLN A 133 0.81 3.98 -5.38
C GLN A 133 2.04 4.86 -5.56
N TYR A 134 1.97 6.13 -5.11
CA TYR A 134 3.13 7.03 -5.14
C TYR A 134 4.28 6.49 -4.29
N VAL A 135 3.99 5.98 -3.08
CA VAL A 135 4.99 5.36 -2.21
C VAL A 135 5.62 4.15 -2.89
N ALA A 136 4.81 3.21 -3.39
CA ALA A 136 5.31 1.99 -4.04
C ALA A 136 6.18 2.32 -5.27
N ARG A 137 5.70 3.20 -6.15
CA ARG A 137 6.46 3.62 -7.34
C ARG A 137 7.73 4.39 -6.98
N GLY A 138 7.63 5.33 -6.03
CA GLY A 138 8.78 6.09 -5.55
C GLY A 138 9.83 5.19 -4.94
N GLN A 139 9.41 4.17 -4.18
CA GLN A 139 10.31 3.20 -3.57
C GLN A 139 11.06 2.36 -4.61
N MET A 140 10.39 1.87 -5.65
CA MET A 140 11.05 1.13 -6.74
C MET A 140 12.09 1.97 -7.46
N VAL A 141 11.76 3.24 -7.75
CA VAL A 141 12.70 4.19 -8.38
C VAL A 141 13.88 4.48 -7.46
N SER A 142 13.63 4.76 -6.17
CA SER A 142 14.68 5.01 -5.17
C SER A 142 15.60 3.81 -5.01
N PHE A 143 15.05 2.59 -4.96
CA PHE A 143 15.83 1.37 -4.89
C PHE A 143 16.76 1.20 -6.11
N ALA A 144 16.23 1.41 -7.32
CA ALA A 144 17.02 1.31 -8.55
C ALA A 144 18.16 2.36 -8.60
N ILE A 145 17.86 3.61 -8.20
CA ILE A 145 18.86 4.68 -8.12
C ILE A 145 19.92 4.36 -7.07
N SER A 146 19.51 3.91 -5.88
CA SER A 146 20.43 3.51 -4.81
C SER A 146 21.37 2.39 -5.27
N LEU A 147 20.84 1.37 -5.93
CA LEU A 147 21.64 0.27 -6.47
C LEU A 147 22.66 0.75 -7.50
N LEU A 148 22.28 1.69 -8.37
CA LEU A 148 23.17 2.29 -9.36
C LEU A 148 24.27 3.10 -8.69
N ILE A 149 23.95 3.95 -7.71
CA ILE A 149 24.92 4.75 -6.96
C ILE A 149 25.89 3.85 -6.19
N ILE A 150 25.39 2.81 -5.52
CA ILE A 150 26.19 1.83 -4.80
C ILE A 150 27.13 1.10 -5.76
N GLY A 151 26.63 0.69 -6.93
CA GLY A 151 27.46 0.05 -7.95
C GLY A 151 28.61 0.96 -8.40
N ILE A 152 28.36 2.22 -8.68
CA ILE A 152 29.41 3.20 -9.02
C ILE A 152 30.38 3.38 -7.86
N LEU A 153 29.91 3.51 -6.63
CA LEU A 153 30.76 3.63 -5.44
C LEU A 153 31.67 2.42 -5.27
N MET A 154 31.12 1.21 -5.40
CA MET A 154 31.93 -0.01 -5.31
C MET A 154 32.99 -0.08 -6.42
N MET A 155 32.65 0.31 -7.65
CA MET A 155 33.64 0.39 -8.76
C MET A 155 34.76 1.38 -8.44
N LEU A 156 34.45 2.51 -7.84
CA LEU A 156 35.44 3.52 -7.43
C LEU A 156 36.31 3.03 -6.28
N VAL A 157 35.71 2.46 -5.24
CA VAL A 157 36.42 1.96 -4.04
C VAL A 157 37.40 0.83 -4.41
N PHE A 158 36.98 -0.10 -5.26
CA PHE A 158 37.83 -1.23 -5.67
C PHE A 158 38.72 -0.93 -6.90
N GLY A 159 38.54 0.24 -7.52
CA GLY A 159 39.29 0.60 -8.74
C GLY A 159 39.06 -0.37 -9.93
N SER A 160 37.99 -1.16 -9.88
CA SER A 160 37.66 -2.20 -10.86
C SER A 160 36.19 -2.34 -11.10
N VAL A 161 35.76 -2.16 -12.36
CA VAL A 161 34.38 -2.34 -12.78
C VAL A 161 33.89 -3.78 -12.51
N ARG A 162 34.79 -4.76 -12.78
CA ARG A 162 34.45 -6.18 -12.61
C ARG A 162 34.19 -6.53 -11.13
N ILE A 163 35.05 -6.09 -10.21
CA ILE A 163 34.92 -6.37 -8.80
C ILE A 163 33.70 -5.60 -8.21
N GLY A 164 33.51 -4.35 -8.65
CA GLY A 164 32.35 -3.57 -8.24
C GLY A 164 31.01 -4.20 -8.63
N LEU A 165 30.91 -4.75 -9.86
CA LEU A 165 29.70 -5.47 -10.32
C LEU A 165 29.48 -6.79 -9.59
N ILE A 166 30.56 -7.56 -9.37
CA ILE A 166 30.49 -8.82 -8.62
C ILE A 166 30.04 -8.55 -7.18
N GLY A 167 30.58 -7.52 -6.53
CA GLY A 167 30.20 -7.12 -5.18
C GLY A 167 28.74 -6.65 -5.02
N LEU A 168 28.03 -6.34 -6.12
CA LEU A 168 26.59 -6.05 -6.06
C LEU A 168 25.73 -7.30 -5.83
N ILE A 169 26.20 -8.48 -6.20
CA ILE A 169 25.43 -9.73 -6.08
C ILE A 169 24.99 -10.00 -4.64
N PRO A 170 25.89 -10.02 -3.64
CA PRO A 170 25.48 -10.22 -2.24
C PRO A 170 24.55 -9.11 -1.74
N ASN A 171 24.68 -7.89 -2.24
CA ASN A 171 23.84 -6.75 -1.82
C ASN A 171 22.42 -6.80 -2.39
N ILE A 172 22.21 -7.35 -3.57
CA ILE A 172 20.88 -7.53 -4.18
C ILE A 172 20.14 -8.71 -3.53
N THR A 173 20.86 -9.73 -3.11
CA THR A 173 20.29 -10.97 -2.55
C THR A 173 19.30 -10.72 -1.42
N PRO A 174 19.57 -9.91 -0.39
CA PRO A 174 18.62 -9.63 0.70
C PRO A 174 17.32 -8.97 0.21
N ALA A 175 17.42 -8.05 -0.74
CA ALA A 175 16.25 -7.39 -1.31
C ALA A 175 15.37 -8.37 -2.09
N LEU A 176 15.96 -9.31 -2.83
CA LEU A 176 15.21 -10.37 -3.50
C LEU A 176 14.56 -11.33 -2.51
N VAL A 177 15.24 -11.67 -1.41
CA VAL A 177 14.67 -12.52 -0.35
C VAL A 177 13.47 -11.82 0.32
N VAL A 178 13.61 -10.55 0.69
CA VAL A 178 12.51 -9.78 1.32
C VAL A 178 11.34 -9.63 0.35
N GLY A 179 11.59 -9.22 -0.89
CA GLY A 179 10.54 -9.10 -1.91
C GLY A 179 9.86 -10.44 -2.22
N GLY A 180 10.62 -11.54 -2.27
CA GLY A 180 10.09 -12.89 -2.43
C GLY A 180 9.23 -13.34 -1.26
N LEU A 181 9.65 -13.06 -0.02
CA LEU A 181 8.87 -13.36 1.20
C LEU A 181 7.57 -12.54 1.23
N MET A 182 7.63 -11.25 0.90
CA MET A 182 6.43 -10.41 0.80
C MET A 182 5.42 -10.99 -0.18
N GLY A 183 5.88 -11.35 -1.38
CA GLY A 183 5.02 -11.94 -2.40
C GLY A 183 4.46 -13.31 -2.00
N TRP A 184 5.27 -14.18 -1.38
CA TRP A 184 4.87 -15.52 -0.96
C TRP A 184 3.90 -15.51 0.23
N LEU A 185 4.14 -14.63 1.21
CA LEU A 185 3.29 -14.51 2.41
C LEU A 185 2.08 -13.59 2.18
N GLY A 186 1.99 -12.93 1.03
CA GLY A 186 0.92 -11.97 0.74
C GLY A 186 1.00 -10.69 1.58
N TYR A 187 2.20 -10.30 2.03
CA TYR A 187 2.38 -9.08 2.81
C TYR A 187 2.29 -7.84 1.92
N PRO A 188 1.45 -6.85 2.28
CA PRO A 188 1.28 -5.66 1.46
C PRO A 188 2.53 -4.78 1.48
N LEU A 189 2.77 -4.10 0.36
CA LEU A 189 3.75 -3.03 0.30
C LEU A 189 3.09 -1.75 0.85
N ASP A 190 3.24 -1.52 2.13
CA ASP A 190 2.78 -0.31 2.84
C ASP A 190 3.94 0.65 3.13
N MET A 191 3.65 1.75 3.83
CA MET A 191 4.67 2.75 4.17
C MET A 191 5.81 2.18 5.02
N MET A 192 5.51 1.21 5.89
CA MET A 192 6.51 0.61 6.78
C MET A 192 7.37 -0.41 6.02
N THR A 193 6.73 -1.34 5.31
CA THR A 193 7.43 -2.39 4.56
C THR A 193 8.22 -1.83 3.36
N ALA A 194 7.78 -0.71 2.78
CA ALA A 194 8.48 -0.06 1.68
C ALA A 194 9.87 0.45 2.07
N THR A 195 10.12 0.80 3.33
CA THR A 195 11.41 1.30 3.80
C THR A 195 12.46 0.22 4.00
N ILE A 196 12.05 -1.05 4.05
CA ILE A 196 12.93 -2.18 4.41
C ILE A 196 14.01 -2.42 3.35
N MET A 197 13.65 -2.42 2.07
CA MET A 197 14.60 -2.75 1.00
C MET A 197 15.79 -1.79 0.93
N PRO A 198 15.61 -0.44 0.90
CA PRO A 198 16.75 0.48 0.90
C PRO A 198 17.56 0.42 2.19
N MET A 199 16.91 0.20 3.33
CA MET A 199 17.59 0.09 4.62
C MET A 199 18.52 -1.13 4.64
N ILE A 200 18.04 -2.31 4.23
CA ILE A 200 18.85 -3.53 4.18
C ILE A 200 19.97 -3.39 3.14
N LEU A 201 19.70 -2.77 2.00
CA LEU A 201 20.71 -2.52 0.98
C LEU A 201 21.87 -1.67 1.54
N GLY A 202 21.55 -0.61 2.31
CA GLY A 202 22.56 0.21 2.94
C GLY A 202 23.42 -0.54 3.97
N LEU A 203 22.81 -1.41 4.76
CA LEU A 203 23.53 -2.25 5.75
C LEU A 203 24.43 -3.28 5.06
N ALA A 204 23.91 -3.99 4.06
CA ALA A 204 24.64 -5.04 3.35
C ALA A 204 25.89 -4.49 2.62
N VAL A 205 25.78 -3.29 2.03
CA VAL A 205 26.89 -2.65 1.30
C VAL A 205 28.08 -2.39 2.19
N ASP A 206 27.87 -1.91 3.42
CA ASP A 206 28.94 -1.61 4.36
C ASP A 206 29.74 -2.88 4.71
N ASP A 207 29.03 -3.94 5.08
CA ASP A 207 29.63 -5.24 5.41
C ASP A 207 30.39 -5.85 4.21
N THR A 208 29.81 -5.81 3.03
CA THR A 208 30.43 -6.30 1.77
C THR A 208 31.72 -5.54 1.44
N ILE A 209 31.71 -4.19 1.53
CA ILE A 209 32.91 -3.37 1.26
C ILE A 209 34.04 -3.71 2.25
N HIS A 210 33.72 -3.78 3.54
CA HIS A 210 34.68 -4.12 4.55
C HIS A 210 35.27 -5.51 4.35
N PHE A 211 34.45 -6.50 4.04
CA PHE A 211 34.90 -7.88 3.81
C PHE A 211 35.81 -8.01 2.60
N ILE A 212 35.40 -7.45 1.45
CA ILE A 212 36.18 -7.51 0.19
C ILE A 212 37.49 -6.75 0.37
N ASN A 213 37.47 -5.54 0.91
CA ASN A 213 38.67 -4.71 1.09
C ASN A 213 39.70 -5.41 1.99
N HIS A 214 39.28 -5.99 3.09
CA HIS A 214 40.17 -6.75 3.96
C HIS A 214 40.70 -8.02 3.30
N GLY A 215 39.86 -8.72 2.54
CA GLY A 215 40.26 -9.87 1.76
C GLY A 215 41.39 -9.54 0.74
N HIS A 216 41.26 -8.41 0.04
CA HIS A 216 42.29 -7.91 -0.88
C HIS A 216 43.61 -7.59 -0.15
N LEU A 217 43.53 -6.84 0.96
CA LEU A 217 44.72 -6.50 1.74
C LEU A 217 45.48 -7.73 2.25
N GLU A 218 44.77 -8.75 2.72
CA GLU A 218 45.40 -9.98 3.20
C GLU A 218 45.93 -10.83 2.05
N PHE A 219 45.26 -10.80 0.88
CA PHE A 219 45.77 -11.47 -0.34
C PHE A 219 47.04 -10.83 -0.85
N ASP A 220 47.13 -9.51 -0.93
CA ASP A 220 48.32 -8.77 -1.36
C ASP A 220 49.54 -9.06 -0.47
N ARG A 221 49.30 -9.25 0.84
CA ARG A 221 50.32 -9.56 1.82
C ARG A 221 50.89 -10.97 1.75
N ARG A 222 50.07 -11.94 1.29
CA ARG A 222 50.37 -13.37 1.48
C ARG A 222 50.38 -14.17 0.17
N GLY A 223 49.75 -13.68 -0.88
CA GLY A 223 49.66 -14.38 -2.17
C GLY A 223 48.82 -15.67 -2.14
N ASN A 224 48.11 -15.96 -1.03
CA ASN A 224 47.28 -17.16 -0.90
C ASN A 224 45.84 -16.76 -0.56
N TYR A 225 44.92 -17.04 -1.48
CA TYR A 225 43.50 -16.66 -1.36
C TYR A 225 42.82 -17.31 -0.14
N ARG A 226 43.08 -18.61 0.09
CA ARG A 226 42.46 -19.34 1.22
C ARG A 226 42.84 -18.75 2.56
N ASP A 227 44.10 -18.41 2.75
CA ASP A 227 44.57 -17.82 4.02
C ASP A 227 44.06 -16.41 4.20
N ALA A 228 43.95 -15.62 3.12
CA ALA A 228 43.35 -14.29 3.15
C ALA A 228 41.88 -14.34 3.58
N ILE A 229 41.06 -15.21 3.00
CA ILE A 229 39.67 -15.40 3.35
C ILE A 229 39.50 -15.86 4.79
N LEU A 230 40.22 -16.88 5.24
CA LEU A 230 40.15 -17.39 6.62
C LEU A 230 40.47 -16.33 7.66
N ARG A 231 41.41 -15.43 7.36
CA ARG A 231 41.74 -14.30 8.24
C ARG A 231 40.69 -13.23 8.20
N SER A 232 40.15 -12.90 7.03
CA SER A 232 39.03 -11.96 6.92
C SER A 232 37.83 -12.41 7.74
N PHE A 233 37.50 -13.68 7.73
CA PHE A 233 36.49 -14.25 8.60
C PHE A 233 36.79 -14.05 10.10
N ARG A 234 38.04 -14.29 10.54
CA ARG A 234 38.41 -14.13 11.95
C ARG A 234 38.43 -12.68 12.39
N THR A 235 38.81 -11.76 11.52
CA THR A 235 39.03 -10.35 11.88
C THR A 235 37.75 -9.54 11.71
N ILE A 236 37.01 -9.73 10.62
CA ILE A 236 35.83 -8.92 10.26
C ILE A 236 34.52 -9.70 10.44
N GLY A 237 34.53 -11.02 10.24
CA GLY A 237 33.31 -11.84 10.35
C GLY A 237 32.67 -11.77 11.75
N THR A 238 33.49 -11.75 12.82
CA THR A 238 32.93 -11.63 14.18
C THR A 238 32.22 -10.27 14.42
N PRO A 239 32.79 -9.12 14.10
CA PRO A 239 32.08 -7.83 14.12
C PRO A 239 30.78 -7.83 13.31
N ILE A 240 30.80 -8.30 12.07
CA ILE A 240 29.61 -8.37 11.17
C ILE A 240 28.51 -9.22 11.80
N ILE A 241 28.84 -10.39 12.36
CA ILE A 241 27.84 -11.22 13.04
C ILE A 241 27.27 -10.48 14.26
N LEU A 242 28.12 -9.84 15.05
CA LEU A 242 27.68 -9.15 16.25
C LEU A 242 26.75 -7.98 15.91
N THR A 243 27.11 -7.14 14.93
CA THR A 243 26.25 -6.03 14.47
C THR A 243 24.92 -6.54 13.92
N SER A 244 24.93 -7.59 13.10
CA SER A 244 23.72 -8.20 12.58
C SER A 244 22.81 -8.74 13.68
N VAL A 245 23.38 -9.41 14.71
CA VAL A 245 22.58 -9.89 15.86
C VAL A 245 21.95 -8.74 16.63
N VAL A 246 22.70 -7.66 16.90
CA VAL A 246 22.17 -6.48 17.60
C VAL A 246 21.05 -5.83 16.80
N ILE A 247 21.22 -5.67 15.49
CA ILE A 247 20.20 -5.05 14.62
C ILE A 247 18.98 -5.98 14.50
N CYS A 248 19.16 -7.30 14.36
CA CYS A 248 18.06 -8.26 14.38
C CYS A 248 17.28 -8.20 15.69
N ALA A 249 17.96 -8.14 16.85
CA ALA A 249 17.30 -8.00 18.13
C ALA A 249 16.47 -6.71 18.23
N ASN A 250 16.99 -5.59 17.71
CA ASN A 250 16.27 -4.33 17.65
C ASN A 250 15.01 -4.42 16.79
N PHE A 251 15.08 -5.01 15.59
CA PHE A 251 13.91 -5.19 14.73
C PHE A 251 12.94 -6.26 15.23
N ALA A 252 13.42 -7.27 15.95
CA ALA A 252 12.57 -8.29 16.57
C ALA A 252 11.59 -7.70 17.60
N ILE A 253 11.92 -6.56 18.22
CA ILE A 253 11.02 -5.86 19.15
C ILE A 253 9.74 -5.42 18.43
N TYR A 254 9.80 -5.03 17.14
CA TYR A 254 8.60 -4.65 16.38
C TYR A 254 7.60 -5.80 16.20
N MET A 255 8.05 -7.07 16.31
CA MET A 255 7.15 -8.22 16.23
C MET A 255 6.22 -8.34 17.46
N THR A 256 6.52 -7.62 18.55
CA THR A 256 5.67 -7.58 19.75
C THR A 256 4.60 -6.49 19.69
N SER A 257 4.54 -5.72 18.59
CA SER A 257 3.56 -4.66 18.39
C SER A 257 2.16 -5.22 18.12
N GLU A 258 1.12 -4.46 18.46
CA GLU A 258 -0.26 -4.78 18.08
C GLU A 258 -0.58 -4.44 16.61
N GLY A 259 0.22 -3.61 15.97
CA GLY A 259 0.04 -3.18 14.58
C GLY A 259 0.65 -4.16 13.59
N LEU A 260 -0.17 -4.73 12.67
CA LEU A 260 0.28 -5.70 11.67
C LEU A 260 1.45 -5.18 10.80
N SER A 261 1.42 -3.90 10.39
CA SER A 261 2.51 -3.31 9.60
C SER A 261 3.84 -3.29 10.33
N PHE A 262 3.83 -3.08 11.65
CA PHE A 262 5.05 -3.15 12.47
C PHE A 262 5.55 -4.59 12.61
N ILE A 263 4.64 -5.56 12.80
CA ILE A 263 4.98 -6.99 12.85
C ILE A 263 5.64 -7.41 11.54
N HIS A 264 5.03 -7.06 10.39
CA HIS A 264 5.59 -7.33 9.07
C HIS A 264 6.96 -6.66 8.88
N MET A 265 7.10 -5.40 9.30
CA MET A 265 8.37 -4.68 9.27
C MET A 265 9.45 -5.40 10.07
N GLY A 266 9.13 -5.81 11.31
CA GLY A 266 10.06 -6.54 12.15
C GLY A 266 10.52 -7.86 11.52
N LEU A 267 9.58 -8.69 11.09
CA LEU A 267 9.85 -10.00 10.51
C LEU A 267 10.66 -9.89 9.21
N LEU A 268 10.25 -9.02 8.30
CA LEU A 268 10.93 -8.83 7.02
C LEU A 268 12.33 -8.22 7.19
N SER A 269 12.50 -7.28 8.15
CA SER A 269 13.82 -6.71 8.45
C SER A 269 14.77 -7.77 9.00
N VAL A 270 14.32 -8.59 9.95
CA VAL A 270 15.14 -9.70 10.49
C VAL A 270 15.50 -10.69 9.38
N ALA A 271 14.52 -11.11 8.57
CA ALA A 271 14.79 -12.02 7.44
C ALA A 271 15.78 -11.42 6.44
N GLY A 272 15.65 -10.12 6.12
CA GLY A 272 16.55 -9.41 5.25
C GLY A 272 17.96 -9.31 5.81
N ILE A 273 18.13 -8.94 7.08
CA ILE A 273 19.45 -8.84 7.73
C ILE A 273 20.13 -10.21 7.83
N VAL A 274 19.38 -11.25 8.19
CA VAL A 274 19.92 -12.62 8.21
C VAL A 274 20.35 -13.07 6.81
N SER A 275 19.55 -12.76 5.78
CA SER A 275 19.92 -13.10 4.40
C SER A 275 21.13 -12.30 3.90
N ALA A 276 21.28 -11.02 4.33
CA ALA A 276 22.47 -10.22 4.06
C ALA A 276 23.72 -10.84 4.69
N LEU A 277 23.62 -11.19 5.99
CA LEU A 277 24.70 -11.86 6.70
C LEU A 277 25.14 -13.16 6.02
N VAL A 278 24.17 -13.99 5.60
CA VAL A 278 24.46 -15.23 4.86
C VAL A 278 25.12 -14.93 3.51
N ALA A 279 24.65 -13.90 2.80
CA ALA A 279 25.25 -13.49 1.54
C ALA A 279 26.68 -13.00 1.72
N ASP A 280 26.95 -12.19 2.74
CA ASP A 280 28.30 -11.69 3.00
C ASP A 280 29.27 -12.77 3.46
N LEU A 281 28.81 -13.74 4.26
CA LEU A 281 29.69 -14.80 4.75
C LEU A 281 29.84 -15.99 3.80
N CYS A 282 28.88 -16.24 2.91
CA CYS A 282 28.88 -17.40 2.03
C CYS A 282 29.07 -17.05 0.54
N VAL A 283 28.40 -16.00 0.07
CA VAL A 283 28.45 -15.62 -1.35
C VAL A 283 29.65 -14.73 -1.65
N THR A 284 29.90 -13.70 -0.85
CA THR A 284 31.03 -12.78 -1.05
C THR A 284 32.39 -13.49 -1.12
N PRO A 285 32.74 -14.46 -0.25
CA PRO A 285 34.01 -15.16 -0.34
C PRO A 285 34.10 -16.15 -1.53
N ALA A 286 32.97 -16.53 -2.11
CA ALA A 286 32.93 -17.48 -3.24
C ALA A 286 33.02 -16.79 -4.60
N LEU A 287 32.83 -15.48 -4.65
CA LEU A 287 32.91 -14.65 -5.86
C LEU A 287 34.29 -14.08 -6.08
#